data_8b48ea402e4ca77a83a88d0e765e5d0b
#
_entry.id   8b48ea402e4ca77a83a88d0e765e5d0b
#
_cell.length_a   1.000
_cell.length_b   1.000
_cell.length_c   1.000
_cell.angle_alpha   90.00
_cell.angle_beta   90.00
_cell.angle_gamma   90.00
#
_symmetry.space_group_name_H-M   'P 1'
#
loop_
_entity.id
_entity.type
_entity.pdbx_description
1 polymer ?
#
loop_
_entity_poly.entity_id
_entity_poly.type
_entity_poly.pdbx_seq_one_letter_code
_entity_poly.pdbx_strand_id
1 'polypeptide(L)'
;MLKTYVIAGGTDGIGRAIADTYLERGQEVVVVGRNAGKGEAWLDGARQRGAAARAHFIHADLSRLADTGAVVERIRSSCAQVDALVLCARHFRTTRAVTADGFENTFAHFYLSRFVLSHGLADLLESADAPVILNIAGPGGEGEICWEDLQLAREYDGQRALMQGGRLNDLLGVAFADARPGTKVRYVLLDPGTVSTSFSGQYTPDVMARIDVIRRSAQPVHEAMVPIVRLLDAPPAAPLSAFVRDVPISPHGPGFAIEEARRLHLHTTRLLADWETGTTREASGAGKSRTHIGTSNCISWLIQRPRK
;
A
#
# COMPACT_ATOMS: atom_id res chain seq x y z
N MET A 1 23.56 -11.49 -4.61
CA MET A 1 23.56 -10.53 -3.47
C MET A 1 22.31 -10.76 -2.63
N LEU A 2 22.36 -10.41 -1.35
CA LEU A 2 21.20 -10.41 -0.46
C LEU A 2 20.24 -9.30 -0.90
N LYS A 3 18.97 -9.63 -1.13
CA LYS A 3 17.94 -8.69 -1.54
C LYS A 3 17.05 -8.33 -0.36
N THR A 4 16.57 -7.09 -0.31
CA THR A 4 15.68 -6.58 0.73
C THR A 4 14.25 -6.43 0.21
N TYR A 5 13.32 -7.15 0.85
CA TYR A 5 11.89 -7.13 0.56
C TYR A 5 11.13 -6.42 1.68
N VAL A 6 10.47 -5.32 1.36
CA VAL A 6 9.57 -4.59 2.29
C VAL A 6 8.13 -4.95 1.96
N ILE A 7 7.40 -5.50 2.94
CA ILE A 7 6.05 -6.03 2.71
C ILE A 7 5.06 -5.34 3.65
N ALA A 8 4.33 -4.36 3.13
CA ALA A 8 3.24 -3.70 3.82
C ALA A 8 2.01 -4.61 3.86
N GLY A 9 1.60 -5.02 5.07
CA GLY A 9 0.58 -6.05 5.27
C GLY A 9 1.12 -7.48 5.24
N GLY A 10 2.39 -7.69 5.63
CA GLY A 10 3.08 -8.97 5.58
C GLY A 10 2.78 -9.95 6.73
N THR A 11 1.83 -9.65 7.62
CA THR A 11 1.51 -10.52 8.77
C THR A 11 0.40 -11.53 8.52
N ASP A 12 -0.27 -11.46 7.35
CA ASP A 12 -1.43 -12.31 7.02
C ASP A 12 -1.57 -12.52 5.50
N GLY A 13 -2.30 -13.55 5.11
CA GLY A 13 -2.71 -13.83 3.73
C GLY A 13 -1.56 -13.82 2.73
N ILE A 14 -1.76 -13.14 1.60
CA ILE A 14 -0.77 -13.04 0.51
C ILE A 14 0.54 -12.44 1.00
N GLY A 15 0.49 -11.33 1.74
CA GLY A 15 1.70 -10.66 2.23
C GLY A 15 2.54 -11.56 3.13
N ARG A 16 1.90 -12.37 3.99
CA ARG A 16 2.59 -13.37 4.83
C ARG A 16 3.24 -14.46 3.98
N ALA A 17 2.54 -14.96 2.96
CA ALA A 17 3.09 -15.99 2.08
C ALA A 17 4.31 -15.47 1.30
N ILE A 18 4.28 -14.21 0.83
CA ILE A 18 5.44 -13.56 0.21
C ILE A 18 6.60 -13.46 1.20
N ALA A 19 6.32 -13.00 2.44
CA ALA A 19 7.34 -12.86 3.48
C ALA A 19 8.03 -14.19 3.79
N ASP A 20 7.26 -15.27 3.97
CA ASP A 20 7.80 -16.59 4.24
C ASP A 20 8.61 -17.11 3.05
N THR A 21 8.10 -16.97 1.81
CA THR A 21 8.78 -17.42 0.58
C THR A 21 10.17 -16.78 0.43
N TYR A 22 10.28 -15.46 0.58
CA TYR A 22 11.56 -14.78 0.37
C TYR A 22 12.51 -14.96 1.56
N LEU A 23 11.99 -15.08 2.78
CA LEU A 23 12.80 -15.42 3.95
C LEU A 23 13.43 -16.83 3.82
N GLU A 24 12.65 -17.81 3.34
CA GLU A 24 13.11 -19.18 3.07
C GLU A 24 14.15 -19.24 1.95
N ARG A 25 14.05 -18.34 0.97
CA ARG A 25 15.05 -18.16 -0.10
C ARG A 25 16.32 -17.44 0.39
N GLY A 26 16.43 -17.14 1.69
CA GLY A 26 17.60 -16.52 2.29
C GLY A 26 17.67 -15.00 2.12
N GLN A 27 16.58 -14.34 1.71
CA GLN A 27 16.54 -12.90 1.53
C GLN A 27 16.25 -12.17 2.85
N GLU A 28 16.52 -10.86 2.90
CA GLU A 28 16.13 -9.98 3.99
C GLU A 28 14.68 -9.52 3.80
N VAL A 29 13.88 -9.65 4.86
CA VAL A 29 12.44 -9.35 4.79
C VAL A 29 12.02 -8.44 5.93
N VAL A 30 11.46 -7.30 5.58
CA VAL A 30 10.85 -6.34 6.49
C VAL A 30 9.33 -6.41 6.36
N VAL A 31 8.67 -6.94 7.36
CA VAL A 31 7.21 -7.03 7.43
C VAL A 31 6.66 -5.85 8.19
N VAL A 32 5.69 -5.15 7.61
CA VAL A 32 4.94 -4.08 8.27
C VAL A 32 3.52 -4.54 8.54
N GLY A 33 3.01 -4.37 9.75
CA GLY A 33 1.65 -4.75 10.11
C GLY A 33 1.18 -4.22 11.45
N ARG A 34 -0.14 -4.08 11.61
CA ARG A 34 -0.76 -3.50 12.80
C ARG A 34 -1.02 -4.48 13.95
N ASN A 35 -0.91 -5.77 13.71
CA ASN A 35 -1.13 -6.78 14.74
C ASN A 35 0.22 -7.25 15.28
N ALA A 36 0.59 -6.77 16.48
CA ALA A 36 1.85 -7.10 17.13
C ALA A 36 1.98 -8.61 17.36
N GLY A 37 0.91 -9.30 17.83
CA GLY A 37 0.95 -10.74 18.08
C GLY A 37 1.21 -11.58 16.84
N LYS A 38 0.61 -11.21 15.67
CA LYS A 38 0.92 -11.86 14.39
C LYS A 38 2.35 -11.58 13.93
N GLY A 39 2.86 -10.37 14.17
CA GLY A 39 4.23 -9.99 13.84
C GLY A 39 5.23 -10.77 14.69
N GLU A 40 5.04 -10.85 15.99
CA GLU A 40 5.90 -11.64 16.91
C GLU A 40 5.86 -13.13 16.56
N ALA A 41 4.68 -13.70 16.31
CA ALA A 41 4.56 -15.09 15.86
C ALA A 41 5.29 -15.37 14.55
N TRP A 42 5.36 -14.38 13.63
CA TRP A 42 6.16 -14.50 12.41
C TRP A 42 7.65 -14.49 12.71
N LEU A 43 8.13 -13.60 13.59
CA LEU A 43 9.52 -13.55 14.04
C LEU A 43 9.93 -14.84 14.77
N ASP A 44 9.05 -15.40 15.62
CA ASP A 44 9.29 -16.67 16.28
C ASP A 44 9.47 -17.81 15.27
N GLY A 45 8.61 -17.87 14.26
CA GLY A 45 8.77 -18.82 13.15
C GLY A 45 10.09 -18.63 12.39
N ALA A 46 10.52 -17.38 12.18
CA ALA A 46 11.83 -17.07 11.57
C ALA A 46 13.00 -17.55 12.44
N ARG A 47 12.93 -17.35 13.77
CA ARG A 47 13.94 -17.85 14.72
C ARG A 47 14.05 -19.38 14.68
N GLN A 48 12.92 -20.08 14.66
CA GLN A 48 12.89 -21.56 14.56
C GLN A 48 13.52 -22.08 13.28
N ARG A 49 13.43 -21.32 12.18
CA ARG A 49 14.05 -21.64 10.88
C ARG A 49 15.49 -21.15 10.74
N GLY A 50 16.10 -20.57 11.79
CA GLY A 50 17.46 -20.02 11.73
C GLY A 50 17.57 -18.76 10.86
N ALA A 51 16.47 -18.05 10.63
CA ALA A 51 16.40 -16.89 9.77
C ALA A 51 16.24 -15.55 10.53
N ALA A 52 16.40 -15.56 11.85
CA ALA A 52 16.15 -14.41 12.72
C ALA A 52 16.90 -13.13 12.31
N ALA A 53 18.14 -13.27 11.84
CA ALA A 53 18.96 -12.12 11.43
C ALA A 53 18.45 -11.42 10.16
N ARG A 54 17.57 -12.05 9.38
CA ARG A 54 17.03 -11.53 8.12
C ARG A 54 15.54 -11.20 8.20
N ALA A 55 14.92 -11.43 9.36
CA ALA A 55 13.51 -11.20 9.57
C ALA A 55 13.27 -9.98 10.47
N HIS A 56 12.60 -8.96 9.95
CA HIS A 56 12.33 -7.72 10.66
C HIS A 56 10.83 -7.44 10.66
N PHE A 57 10.31 -7.02 11.81
CA PHE A 57 8.92 -6.61 11.93
C PHE A 57 8.82 -5.17 12.42
N ILE A 58 8.02 -4.38 11.71
CA ILE A 58 7.67 -3.02 12.10
C ILE A 58 6.18 -3.00 12.44
N HIS A 59 5.88 -2.79 13.72
CA HIS A 59 4.51 -2.61 14.19
C HIS A 59 4.04 -1.20 13.81
N ALA A 60 3.04 -1.10 12.92
CA ALA A 60 2.47 0.17 12.48
C ALA A 60 1.03 -0.01 11.97
N ASP A 61 0.17 0.95 12.24
CA ASP A 61 -1.14 1.07 11.63
C ASP A 61 -1.06 1.98 10.40
N LEU A 62 -1.01 1.38 9.22
CA LEU A 62 -0.90 2.09 7.94
C LEU A 62 -2.15 2.93 7.59
N SER A 63 -3.22 2.91 8.38
CA SER A 63 -4.30 3.89 8.27
C SER A 63 -3.95 5.24 8.90
N ARG A 64 -2.81 5.32 9.61
CA ARG A 64 -2.28 6.53 10.25
C ARG A 64 -1.07 7.03 9.47
N LEU A 65 -1.12 8.28 9.03
CA LEU A 65 -0.03 8.89 8.26
C LEU A 65 1.25 9.02 9.09
N ALA A 66 1.12 9.38 10.38
CA ALA A 66 2.26 9.44 11.29
C ALA A 66 2.99 8.09 11.38
N ASP A 67 2.25 6.99 11.53
CA ASP A 67 2.84 5.65 11.59
C ASP A 67 3.47 5.27 10.24
N THR A 68 2.80 5.60 9.12
CA THR A 68 3.32 5.33 7.77
C THR A 68 4.62 6.10 7.52
N GLY A 69 4.68 7.37 7.91
CA GLY A 69 5.90 8.17 7.84
C GLY A 69 7.03 7.57 8.69
N ALA A 70 6.72 7.16 9.93
CA ALA A 70 7.69 6.51 10.81
C ALA A 70 8.22 5.17 10.22
N VAL A 71 7.37 4.41 9.51
CA VAL A 71 7.80 3.21 8.78
C VAL A 71 8.83 3.57 7.71
N VAL A 72 8.57 4.61 6.91
CA VAL A 72 9.52 5.08 5.89
C VAL A 72 10.85 5.45 6.52
N GLU A 73 10.85 6.28 7.58
CA GLU A 73 12.08 6.70 8.27
C GLU A 73 12.84 5.49 8.88
N ARG A 74 12.12 4.54 9.45
CA ARG A 74 12.72 3.32 10.00
C ARG A 74 13.42 2.49 8.91
N ILE A 75 12.79 2.31 7.76
CA ILE A 75 13.38 1.58 6.63
C ILE A 75 14.58 2.34 6.08
N ARG A 76 14.47 3.66 5.88
CA ARG A 76 15.57 4.52 5.40
C ARG A 76 16.80 4.48 6.32
N SER A 77 16.59 4.37 7.63
CA SER A 77 17.67 4.30 8.62
C SER A 77 18.32 2.91 8.75
N SER A 78 17.64 1.85 8.32
CA SER A 78 18.07 0.46 8.53
C SER A 78 18.46 -0.29 7.26
N CYS A 79 18.02 0.17 6.08
CA CYS A 79 18.28 -0.51 4.81
C CYS A 79 19.12 0.40 3.90
N ALA A 80 20.14 -0.17 3.24
CA ALA A 80 20.92 0.55 2.22
C ALA A 80 20.18 0.64 0.88
N GLN A 81 19.34 -0.37 0.57
CA GLN A 81 18.51 -0.46 -0.62
C GLN A 81 17.25 -1.27 -0.35
N VAL A 82 16.26 -1.13 -1.22
CA VAL A 82 15.06 -1.95 -1.26
C VAL A 82 14.91 -2.54 -2.65
N ASP A 83 14.92 -3.86 -2.76
CA ASP A 83 14.78 -4.56 -4.05
C ASP A 83 13.31 -4.73 -4.43
N ALA A 84 12.44 -4.92 -3.44
CA ALA A 84 11.01 -5.01 -3.66
C ALA A 84 10.20 -4.32 -2.55
N LEU A 85 9.27 -3.47 -2.94
CA LEU A 85 8.22 -2.93 -2.08
C LEU A 85 6.90 -3.59 -2.46
N VAL A 86 6.32 -4.36 -1.54
CA VAL A 86 5.06 -5.07 -1.77
C VAL A 86 3.95 -4.43 -0.94
N LEU A 87 2.92 -3.95 -1.60
CA LEU A 87 1.80 -3.22 -1.02
C LEU A 87 0.56 -4.12 -0.97
N CYS A 88 0.45 -4.93 0.09
CA CYS A 88 -0.63 -5.90 0.32
C CYS A 88 -1.65 -5.42 1.36
N ALA A 89 -1.34 -4.39 2.16
CA ALA A 89 -2.20 -3.96 3.24
C ALA A 89 -3.56 -3.51 2.69
N ARG A 90 -4.64 -4.16 3.17
CA ARG A 90 -6.03 -3.83 2.87
C ARG A 90 -6.93 -4.23 4.04
N HIS A 91 -7.93 -3.41 4.31
CA HIS A 91 -8.92 -3.66 5.33
C HIS A 91 -10.26 -3.08 4.89
N PHE A 92 -11.26 -3.92 4.75
CA PHE A 92 -12.60 -3.50 4.34
C PHE A 92 -13.38 -2.94 5.53
N ARG A 93 -14.19 -1.91 5.29
CA ARG A 93 -15.14 -1.37 6.27
C ARG A 93 -16.48 -1.13 5.62
N THR A 94 -17.53 -1.68 6.22
CA THR A 94 -18.91 -1.44 5.77
C THR A 94 -19.36 -0.01 6.09
N THR A 95 -18.89 0.54 7.22
CA THR A 95 -19.26 1.88 7.69
C THR A 95 -18.07 2.82 7.66
N ARG A 96 -18.37 4.10 7.41
CA ARG A 96 -17.35 5.16 7.42
C ARG A 96 -16.68 5.28 8.78
N ALA A 97 -15.38 5.35 8.78
CA ALA A 97 -14.59 5.68 9.96
C ALA A 97 -13.52 6.70 9.60
N VAL A 98 -13.21 7.59 10.52
CA VAL A 98 -12.19 8.60 10.37
C VAL A 98 -11.01 8.25 11.27
N THR A 99 -9.80 8.30 10.72
CA THR A 99 -8.57 8.02 11.46
C THR A 99 -8.24 9.16 12.44
N ALA A 100 -7.28 8.92 13.33
CA ALA A 100 -6.81 9.96 14.25
C ALA A 100 -6.20 11.18 13.52
N ASP A 101 -5.74 10.98 12.27
CA ASP A 101 -5.18 12.02 11.41
C ASP A 101 -6.25 12.80 10.63
N GLY A 102 -7.54 12.45 10.78
CA GLY A 102 -8.67 13.13 10.15
C GLY A 102 -9.06 12.62 8.77
N PHE A 103 -8.49 11.50 8.30
CA PHE A 103 -8.79 10.91 6.99
C PHE A 103 -9.79 9.76 7.08
N GLU A 104 -10.59 9.56 6.01
CA GLU A 104 -11.39 8.36 5.88
C GLU A 104 -10.47 7.13 5.86
N ASN A 105 -10.86 6.08 6.59
CA ASN A 105 -9.99 4.94 6.90
C ASN A 105 -9.56 4.14 5.66
N THR A 106 -10.47 3.90 4.69
CA THR A 106 -10.13 3.19 3.46
C THR A 106 -9.23 4.03 2.57
N PHE A 107 -9.53 5.32 2.42
CA PHE A 107 -8.70 6.28 1.70
C PHE A 107 -7.28 6.34 2.28
N ALA A 108 -7.17 6.45 3.62
CA ALA A 108 -5.89 6.49 4.32
C ALA A 108 -5.12 5.17 4.15
N HIS A 109 -5.76 4.04 4.45
CA HIS A 109 -5.10 2.74 4.51
C HIS A 109 -4.81 2.15 3.12
N PHE A 110 -5.75 2.29 2.16
CA PHE A 110 -5.65 1.64 0.86
C PHE A 110 -5.01 2.52 -0.23
N TYR A 111 -4.97 3.84 -0.02
CA TYR A 111 -4.38 4.77 -0.98
C TYR A 111 -3.24 5.62 -0.38
N LEU A 112 -3.49 6.46 0.64
CA LEU A 112 -2.46 7.38 1.16
C LEU A 112 -1.22 6.65 1.66
N SER A 113 -1.39 5.53 2.38
CA SER A 113 -0.26 4.74 2.85
C SER A 113 0.63 4.25 1.71
N ARG A 114 0.02 3.82 0.59
CA ARG A 114 0.74 3.35 -0.59
C ARG A 114 1.43 4.49 -1.32
N PHE A 115 0.79 5.65 -1.38
CA PHE A 115 1.42 6.86 -1.90
C PHE A 115 2.68 7.21 -1.10
N VAL A 116 2.56 7.30 0.23
CA VAL A 116 3.67 7.64 1.13
C VAL A 116 4.80 6.62 1.05
N LEU A 117 4.49 5.31 1.08
CA LEU A 117 5.49 4.25 0.99
C LEU A 117 6.18 4.24 -0.38
N SER A 118 5.44 4.34 -1.48
CA SER A 118 6.00 4.32 -2.85
C SER A 118 6.95 5.49 -3.08
N HIS A 119 6.53 6.70 -2.70
CA HIS A 119 7.35 7.89 -2.90
C HIS A 119 8.48 8.00 -1.87
N GLY A 120 8.24 7.59 -0.62
CA GLY A 120 9.20 7.70 0.48
C GLY A 120 10.37 6.73 0.40
N LEU A 121 10.17 5.61 -0.26
CA LEU A 121 11.21 4.61 -0.44
C LEU A 121 11.82 4.62 -1.87
N ALA A 122 11.42 5.59 -2.71
CA ALA A 122 11.84 5.63 -4.11
C ALA A 122 13.37 5.64 -4.27
N ASP A 123 14.10 6.42 -3.47
CA ASP A 123 15.55 6.50 -3.54
C ASP A 123 16.24 5.17 -3.17
N LEU A 124 15.72 4.47 -2.15
CA LEU A 124 16.21 3.14 -1.78
C LEU A 124 15.91 2.09 -2.85
N LEU A 125 14.76 2.22 -3.52
CA LEU A 125 14.41 1.39 -4.68
C LEU A 125 15.38 1.66 -5.84
N GLU A 126 15.63 2.93 -6.19
CA GLU A 126 16.57 3.30 -7.26
C GLU A 126 18.01 2.79 -7.00
N SER A 127 18.37 2.52 -5.75
CA SER A 127 19.69 1.99 -5.38
C SER A 127 19.84 0.49 -5.69
N ALA A 128 18.74 -0.24 -5.91
CA ALA A 128 18.77 -1.66 -6.26
C ALA A 128 18.99 -1.88 -7.78
N ASP A 129 19.40 -3.10 -8.15
CA ASP A 129 19.68 -3.43 -9.56
C ASP A 129 18.41 -3.55 -10.41
N ALA A 130 17.38 -4.24 -9.90
CA ALA A 130 16.12 -4.47 -10.58
C ALA A 130 14.93 -4.25 -9.63
N PRO A 131 14.70 -3.00 -9.20
CA PRO A 131 13.72 -2.71 -8.16
C PRO A 131 12.28 -2.83 -8.68
N VAL A 132 11.40 -3.33 -7.81
CA VAL A 132 9.98 -3.46 -8.12
C VAL A 132 9.10 -2.94 -6.99
N ILE A 133 8.06 -2.20 -7.35
CA ILE A 133 6.89 -1.95 -6.49
C ILE A 133 5.78 -2.86 -6.98
N LEU A 134 5.38 -3.83 -6.18
CA LEU A 134 4.21 -4.67 -6.45
C LEU A 134 3.01 -4.16 -5.64
N ASN A 135 2.06 -3.56 -6.31
CA ASN A 135 0.86 -2.99 -5.70
C ASN A 135 -0.35 -3.91 -5.96
N ILE A 136 -0.80 -4.63 -4.93
CA ILE A 136 -1.95 -5.53 -5.01
C ILE A 136 -3.22 -4.71 -4.76
N ALA A 137 -3.83 -4.22 -5.85
CA ALA A 137 -4.88 -3.20 -5.81
C ALA A 137 -6.12 -3.48 -6.67
N GLY A 138 -6.11 -4.49 -7.52
CA GLY A 138 -7.21 -4.78 -8.46
C GLY A 138 -7.30 -3.76 -9.60
N PRO A 139 -6.26 -3.67 -10.46
CA PRO A 139 -6.20 -2.69 -11.52
C PRO A 139 -7.28 -2.88 -12.61
N GLY A 140 -7.65 -1.76 -13.24
CA GLY A 140 -8.61 -1.73 -14.34
C GLY A 140 -10.07 -1.91 -13.91
N GLY A 141 -10.37 -1.78 -12.62
CA GLY A 141 -11.74 -1.87 -12.10
C GLY A 141 -12.65 -0.72 -12.57
N GLU A 142 -13.97 -0.94 -12.53
CA GLU A 142 -15.00 0.01 -13.00
C GLU A 142 -15.36 1.10 -11.97
N GLY A 143 -14.57 1.27 -10.90
CA GLY A 143 -14.86 2.27 -9.88
C GLY A 143 -14.78 3.71 -10.41
N GLU A 144 -15.71 4.56 -10.02
CA GLU A 144 -15.65 5.99 -10.27
C GLU A 144 -14.89 6.74 -9.19
N ILE A 145 -14.19 7.81 -9.55
CA ILE A 145 -13.51 8.70 -8.60
C ILE A 145 -14.41 9.89 -8.31
N CYS A 146 -14.81 10.02 -7.06
CA CYS A 146 -15.54 11.19 -6.58
C CYS A 146 -14.56 12.35 -6.33
N TRP A 147 -14.19 13.07 -7.37
CA TRP A 147 -13.17 14.13 -7.32
C TRP A 147 -13.46 15.26 -6.33
N GLU A 148 -14.74 15.53 -6.08
CA GLU A 148 -15.18 16.59 -5.16
C GLU A 148 -15.31 16.09 -3.72
N ASP A 149 -15.15 14.76 -3.51
CA ASP A 149 -15.24 14.14 -2.19
C ASP A 149 -14.46 12.81 -2.16
N LEU A 150 -13.14 12.86 -2.33
CA LEU A 150 -12.27 11.66 -2.33
C LEU A 150 -12.37 10.82 -1.06
N GLN A 151 -12.89 11.38 0.02
CA GLN A 151 -13.05 10.71 1.31
C GLN A 151 -14.48 10.24 1.58
N LEU A 152 -15.37 10.38 0.59
CA LEU A 152 -16.79 9.99 0.68
C LEU A 152 -17.45 10.45 1.98
N ALA A 153 -17.28 11.74 2.30
CA ALA A 153 -17.77 12.34 3.54
C ALA A 153 -19.29 12.51 3.52
N ARG A 154 -19.88 12.71 2.34
CA ARG A 154 -21.31 12.99 2.15
C ARG A 154 -22.15 11.72 2.09
N GLU A 155 -21.70 10.77 1.26
CA GLU A 155 -22.41 9.51 1.02
C GLU A 155 -21.40 8.37 1.02
N TYR A 156 -21.29 7.66 2.14
CA TYR A 156 -20.34 6.55 2.29
C TYR A 156 -21.00 5.24 1.98
N ASP A 157 -20.38 4.50 1.10
CA ASP A 157 -20.60 3.07 0.91
C ASP A 157 -19.22 2.36 0.90
N GLY A 158 -19.09 1.28 1.67
CA GLY A 158 -17.81 0.59 1.84
C GLY A 158 -17.31 -0.06 0.54
N GLN A 159 -18.22 -0.56 -0.30
CA GLN A 159 -17.86 -1.12 -1.61
C GLN A 159 -17.39 -0.02 -2.56
N ARG A 160 -18.10 1.11 -2.60
CA ARG A 160 -17.69 2.29 -3.37
C ARG A 160 -16.32 2.80 -2.92
N ALA A 161 -16.08 2.89 -1.60
CA ALA A 161 -14.79 3.30 -1.06
C ALA A 161 -13.65 2.36 -1.50
N LEU A 162 -13.89 1.05 -1.50
CA LEU A 162 -12.93 0.06 -1.95
C LEU A 162 -12.67 0.16 -3.46
N MET A 163 -13.71 0.27 -4.28
CA MET A 163 -13.59 0.39 -5.75
C MET A 163 -12.87 1.69 -6.12
N GLN A 164 -13.27 2.82 -5.53
CA GLN A 164 -12.55 4.09 -5.71
C GLN A 164 -11.08 3.96 -5.30
N GLY A 165 -10.78 3.32 -4.16
CA GLY A 165 -9.42 3.07 -3.71
C GLY A 165 -8.60 2.28 -4.73
N GLY A 166 -9.19 1.29 -5.42
CA GLY A 166 -8.56 0.59 -6.54
C GLY A 166 -8.18 1.55 -7.68
N ARG A 167 -9.13 2.41 -8.09
CA ARG A 167 -8.91 3.44 -9.13
C ARG A 167 -7.81 4.44 -8.75
N LEU A 168 -7.79 4.88 -7.48
CA LEU A 168 -6.73 5.76 -6.98
C LEU A 168 -5.35 5.09 -7.02
N ASN A 169 -5.29 3.77 -6.83
CA ASN A 169 -4.04 3.01 -6.95
C ASN A 169 -3.60 2.84 -8.43
N ASP A 170 -4.52 2.72 -9.39
CA ASP A 170 -4.19 2.74 -10.81
C ASP A 170 -3.51 4.07 -11.17
N LEU A 171 -4.13 5.19 -10.78
CA LEU A 171 -3.58 6.52 -11.01
C LEU A 171 -2.28 6.77 -10.23
N LEU A 172 -2.11 6.18 -9.05
CA LEU A 172 -0.85 6.23 -8.32
C LEU A 172 0.29 5.59 -9.12
N GLY A 173 0.06 4.42 -9.73
CA GLY A 173 1.05 3.76 -10.57
C GLY A 173 1.43 4.61 -11.80
N VAL A 174 0.43 5.20 -12.47
CA VAL A 174 0.64 6.11 -13.61
C VAL A 174 1.46 7.34 -13.18
N ALA A 175 1.05 8.01 -12.11
CA ALA A 175 1.73 9.21 -11.62
C ALA A 175 3.16 8.93 -11.15
N PHE A 176 3.40 7.77 -10.52
CA PHE A 176 4.73 7.36 -10.09
C PHE A 176 5.67 7.20 -11.27
N ALA A 177 5.23 6.54 -12.34
CA ALA A 177 6.01 6.33 -13.56
C ALA A 177 6.22 7.64 -14.34
N ASP A 178 5.17 8.48 -14.47
CA ASP A 178 5.24 9.79 -15.17
C ASP A 178 6.19 10.76 -14.48
N ALA A 179 6.18 10.81 -13.14
CA ALA A 179 7.06 11.71 -12.37
C ALA A 179 8.54 11.30 -12.37
N ARG A 180 8.87 10.10 -12.87
CA ARG A 180 10.24 9.55 -12.82
C ARG A 180 10.67 8.99 -14.19
N PRO A 181 10.82 9.82 -15.21
CA PRO A 181 11.30 9.38 -16.52
C PRO A 181 12.71 8.77 -16.36
N GLY A 182 12.91 7.59 -16.94
CA GLY A 182 14.18 6.86 -16.85
C GLY A 182 14.42 6.08 -15.55
N THR A 183 13.44 6.01 -14.65
CA THR A 183 13.53 5.19 -13.43
C THR A 183 13.82 3.73 -13.72
N LYS A 184 14.64 3.10 -12.88
CA LYS A 184 14.80 1.63 -12.86
C LYS A 184 13.62 0.93 -12.19
N VAL A 185 12.88 1.62 -11.34
CA VAL A 185 11.77 1.05 -10.58
C VAL A 185 10.65 0.62 -11.51
N ARG A 186 10.24 -0.65 -11.41
CA ARG A 186 9.11 -1.21 -12.13
C ARG A 186 7.88 -1.17 -11.23
N TYR A 187 6.90 -0.35 -11.58
CA TYR A 187 5.63 -0.29 -10.86
C TYR A 187 4.66 -1.31 -11.46
N VAL A 188 4.30 -2.32 -10.68
CA VAL A 188 3.43 -3.41 -11.12
C VAL A 188 2.14 -3.38 -10.31
N LEU A 189 1.03 -3.15 -10.99
CA LEU A 189 -0.32 -3.26 -10.44
C LEU A 189 -0.82 -4.70 -10.64
N LEU A 190 -1.35 -5.33 -9.60
CA LEU A 190 -1.82 -6.71 -9.68
C LEU A 190 -3.18 -6.88 -9.01
N ASP A 191 -4.11 -7.50 -9.74
CA ASP A 191 -5.27 -8.18 -9.18
C ASP A 191 -4.97 -9.69 -9.09
N PRO A 192 -4.73 -10.25 -7.92
CA PRO A 192 -4.51 -11.69 -7.77
C PRO A 192 -5.81 -12.50 -7.91
N GLY A 193 -6.96 -11.85 -8.13
CA GLY A 193 -8.29 -12.44 -8.02
C GLY A 193 -8.71 -12.64 -6.56
N THR A 194 -9.80 -13.37 -6.37
CA THR A 194 -10.29 -13.69 -5.02
C THR A 194 -9.46 -14.80 -4.40
N VAL A 195 -8.71 -14.47 -3.34
CA VAL A 195 -7.78 -15.38 -2.66
C VAL A 195 -8.28 -15.70 -1.26
N SER A 196 -8.25 -16.96 -0.87
CA SER A 196 -8.66 -17.44 0.45
C SER A 196 -7.70 -16.99 1.54
N THR A 197 -7.96 -15.81 2.09
CA THR A 197 -7.21 -15.16 3.17
C THR A 197 -8.12 -14.93 4.38
N SER A 198 -7.67 -14.18 5.37
CA SER A 198 -8.52 -13.80 6.51
C SER A 198 -9.68 -12.88 6.14
N PHE A 199 -9.70 -12.29 4.92
CA PHE A 199 -10.65 -11.25 4.52
C PHE A 199 -10.75 -10.15 5.59
N SER A 200 -9.61 -9.56 5.93
CA SER A 200 -9.52 -8.54 6.98
C SER A 200 -10.52 -7.41 6.76
N GLY A 201 -11.43 -7.20 7.71
CA GLY A 201 -12.47 -6.18 7.58
C GLY A 201 -13.35 -6.06 8.81
N GLN A 202 -14.19 -5.02 8.79
CA GLN A 202 -15.33 -4.86 9.69
C GLN A 202 -16.60 -4.93 8.86
N TYR A 203 -17.36 -5.99 9.04
CA TYR A 203 -18.51 -6.36 8.24
C TYR A 203 -19.79 -6.30 9.06
N THR A 204 -20.88 -5.87 8.44
CA THR A 204 -22.23 -6.12 8.97
C THR A 204 -22.59 -7.60 8.78
N PRO A 205 -23.55 -8.16 9.54
CA PRO A 205 -23.90 -9.58 9.47
C PRO A 205 -24.28 -10.06 8.06
N ASP A 206 -25.00 -9.25 7.29
CA ASP A 206 -25.40 -9.53 5.92
C ASP A 206 -24.22 -9.57 4.95
N VAL A 207 -23.26 -8.64 5.10
CA VAL A 207 -22.02 -8.64 4.32
C VAL A 207 -21.13 -9.81 4.71
N MET A 208 -21.07 -10.16 6.00
CA MET A 208 -20.31 -11.33 6.45
C MET A 208 -20.82 -12.62 5.80
N ALA A 209 -22.13 -12.81 5.70
CA ALA A 209 -22.70 -13.98 5.02
C ALA A 209 -22.27 -14.08 3.54
N ARG A 210 -22.18 -12.93 2.84
CA ARG A 210 -21.65 -12.89 1.47
C ARG A 210 -20.15 -13.21 1.41
N ILE A 211 -19.37 -12.69 2.35
CA ILE A 211 -17.93 -13.00 2.47
C ILE A 211 -17.70 -14.50 2.67
N ASP A 212 -18.53 -15.17 3.46
CA ASP A 212 -18.42 -16.61 3.67
C ASP A 212 -18.73 -17.43 2.39
N VAL A 213 -19.61 -16.93 1.51
CA VAL A 213 -19.82 -17.51 0.17
C VAL A 213 -18.59 -17.30 -0.70
N ILE A 214 -18.08 -16.07 -0.77
CA ILE A 214 -16.91 -15.71 -1.56
C ILE A 214 -15.68 -16.52 -1.11
N ARG A 215 -15.50 -16.70 0.20
CA ARG A 215 -14.40 -17.45 0.78
C ARG A 215 -14.37 -18.92 0.33
N ARG A 216 -15.55 -19.54 0.11
CA ARG A 216 -15.64 -20.92 -0.38
C ARG A 216 -15.21 -21.10 -1.84
N SER A 217 -15.36 -20.07 -2.67
CA SER A 217 -14.97 -20.08 -4.09
C SER A 217 -13.60 -19.42 -4.34
N ALA A 218 -12.97 -18.90 -3.30
CA ALA A 218 -11.68 -18.24 -3.41
C ALA A 218 -10.54 -19.23 -3.67
N GLN A 219 -9.63 -18.89 -4.56
CA GLN A 219 -8.45 -19.71 -4.82
C GLN A 219 -7.53 -19.78 -3.59
N PRO A 220 -6.80 -20.89 -3.40
CA PRO A 220 -5.81 -21.00 -2.33
C PRO A 220 -4.68 -19.96 -2.49
N VAL A 221 -4.07 -19.55 -1.36
CA VAL A 221 -2.96 -18.59 -1.38
C VAL A 221 -1.80 -19.06 -2.25
N HIS A 222 -1.46 -20.37 -2.21
CA HIS A 222 -0.32 -20.90 -2.97
C HIS A 222 -0.50 -20.78 -4.49
N GLU A 223 -1.73 -20.86 -5.00
CA GLU A 223 -2.01 -20.63 -6.43
C GLU A 223 -1.82 -19.15 -6.80
N ALA A 224 -2.32 -18.24 -5.96
CA ALA A 224 -2.12 -16.80 -6.15
C ALA A 224 -0.65 -16.39 -6.09
N MET A 225 0.18 -17.13 -5.36
CA MET A 225 1.62 -16.88 -5.25
C MET A 225 2.39 -17.10 -6.55
N VAL A 226 1.92 -17.94 -7.46
CA VAL A 226 2.64 -18.26 -8.71
C VAL A 226 2.92 -17.01 -9.57
N PRO A 227 1.90 -16.23 -9.98
CA PRO A 227 2.15 -15.00 -10.71
C PRO A 227 2.87 -13.92 -9.87
N ILE A 228 2.61 -13.85 -8.57
CA ILE A 228 3.25 -12.90 -7.66
C ILE A 228 4.77 -13.10 -7.63
N VAL A 229 5.22 -14.32 -7.40
CA VAL A 229 6.64 -14.66 -7.36
C VAL A 229 7.31 -14.39 -8.70
N ARG A 230 6.66 -14.73 -9.81
CA ARG A 230 7.17 -14.43 -11.16
C ARG A 230 7.40 -12.93 -11.37
N LEU A 231 6.43 -12.09 -10.97
CA LEU A 231 6.51 -10.63 -11.11
C LEU A 231 7.57 -10.00 -10.21
N LEU A 232 7.82 -10.57 -9.03
CA LEU A 232 8.85 -10.12 -8.10
C LEU A 232 10.25 -10.57 -8.53
N ASP A 233 10.39 -11.78 -9.06
CA ASP A 233 11.68 -12.35 -9.49
C ASP A 233 12.15 -11.79 -10.84
N ALA A 234 11.20 -11.53 -11.75
CA ALA A 234 11.45 -11.01 -13.09
C ALA A 234 10.38 -9.94 -13.45
N PRO A 235 10.51 -8.73 -12.89
CA PRO A 235 9.55 -7.66 -13.18
C PRO A 235 9.57 -7.28 -14.66
N PRO A 236 8.41 -6.91 -15.24
CA PRO A 236 8.32 -6.45 -16.63
C PRO A 236 9.24 -5.26 -16.89
N ALA A 237 9.75 -5.15 -18.14
CA ALA A 237 10.67 -4.06 -18.53
C ALA A 237 10.00 -2.67 -18.55
N ALA A 238 8.68 -2.60 -18.74
CA ALA A 238 7.94 -1.34 -18.78
C ALA A 238 7.94 -0.66 -17.40
N PRO A 239 8.06 0.68 -17.31
CA PRO A 239 8.00 1.41 -16.05
C PRO A 239 6.72 1.18 -15.26
N LEU A 240 5.59 1.01 -15.96
CA LEU A 240 4.28 0.64 -15.40
C LEU A 240 3.75 -0.59 -16.14
N SER A 241 3.24 -1.55 -15.38
CA SER A 241 2.56 -2.74 -15.89
C SER A 241 1.36 -3.08 -15.00
N ALA A 242 0.33 -3.68 -15.59
CA ALA A 242 -0.87 -4.08 -14.86
C ALA A 242 -1.29 -5.50 -15.25
N PHE A 243 -1.77 -6.27 -14.27
CA PHE A 243 -2.14 -7.67 -14.45
C PHE A 243 -3.42 -7.99 -13.68
N VAL A 244 -4.26 -8.84 -14.30
CA VAL A 244 -5.34 -9.55 -13.61
C VAL A 244 -4.94 -11.02 -13.59
N ARG A 245 -4.62 -11.53 -12.40
CA ARG A 245 -3.94 -12.82 -12.19
C ARG A 245 -2.60 -12.86 -12.94
N ASP A 246 -2.49 -13.64 -14.00
CA ASP A 246 -1.31 -13.76 -14.85
C ASP A 246 -1.48 -13.11 -16.24
N VAL A 247 -2.66 -12.52 -16.49
CA VAL A 247 -3.00 -11.88 -17.77
C VAL A 247 -2.64 -10.39 -17.72
N PRO A 248 -1.75 -9.91 -18.60
CA PRO A 248 -1.47 -8.48 -18.68
C PRO A 248 -2.69 -7.71 -19.19
N ILE A 249 -2.93 -6.55 -18.62
CA ILE A 249 -3.91 -5.58 -19.10
C ILE A 249 -3.19 -4.29 -19.50
N SER A 250 -3.78 -3.52 -20.43
CA SER A 250 -3.18 -2.26 -20.87
C SER A 250 -3.23 -1.20 -19.77
N PRO A 251 -2.09 -0.63 -19.32
CA PRO A 251 -2.05 0.48 -18.38
C PRO A 251 -2.25 1.84 -19.09
N HIS A 252 -2.87 1.86 -20.27
CA HIS A 252 -3.15 3.06 -21.07
C HIS A 252 -4.65 3.24 -21.39
N GLY A 253 -5.50 2.42 -20.77
CA GLY A 253 -6.95 2.50 -20.92
C GLY A 253 -7.57 3.66 -20.12
N PRO A 254 -8.90 3.85 -20.20
CA PRO A 254 -9.61 4.94 -19.51
C PRO A 254 -9.33 5.04 -18.03
N GLY A 255 -9.02 3.90 -17.41
CA GLY A 255 -8.68 3.83 -15.98
C GLY A 255 -7.29 4.33 -15.62
N PHE A 256 -6.45 4.63 -16.59
CA PHE A 256 -5.03 5.00 -16.40
C PHE A 256 -4.71 6.35 -17.06
N ALA A 257 -5.70 7.26 -17.09
CA ALA A 257 -5.56 8.57 -17.70
C ALA A 257 -4.49 9.41 -17.00
N ILE A 258 -3.48 9.85 -17.76
CA ILE A 258 -2.32 10.56 -17.22
C ILE A 258 -2.69 11.91 -16.60
N GLU A 259 -3.66 12.62 -17.15
CA GLU A 259 -4.10 13.91 -16.62
C GLU A 259 -4.81 13.74 -15.25
N GLU A 260 -5.60 12.68 -15.11
CA GLU A 260 -6.21 12.32 -13.82
C GLU A 260 -5.15 11.89 -12.79
N ALA A 261 -4.13 11.16 -13.23
CA ALA A 261 -3.02 10.75 -12.38
C ALA A 261 -2.23 11.97 -11.86
N ARG A 262 -1.92 12.94 -12.72
CA ARG A 262 -1.29 14.21 -12.35
C ARG A 262 -2.17 15.03 -11.40
N ARG A 263 -3.47 15.11 -11.69
CA ARG A 263 -4.45 15.79 -10.82
C ARG A 263 -4.46 15.17 -9.42
N LEU A 264 -4.53 13.84 -9.35
CA LEU A 264 -4.53 13.10 -8.09
C LEU A 264 -3.22 13.31 -7.31
N HIS A 265 -2.09 13.19 -7.99
CA HIS A 265 -0.77 13.39 -7.38
C HIS A 265 -0.65 14.79 -6.77
N LEU A 266 -1.02 15.82 -7.51
CA LEU A 266 -0.99 17.20 -7.02
C LEU A 266 -1.93 17.40 -5.83
N HIS A 267 -3.17 16.86 -5.91
CA HIS A 267 -4.12 16.94 -4.82
C HIS A 267 -3.58 16.26 -3.56
N THR A 268 -3.03 15.04 -3.71
CA THR A 268 -2.49 14.27 -2.58
C THR A 268 -1.29 14.96 -1.95
N THR A 269 -0.37 15.50 -2.75
CA THR A 269 0.79 16.24 -2.24
C THR A 269 0.38 17.46 -1.43
N ARG A 270 -0.63 18.22 -1.89
CA ARG A 270 -1.18 19.36 -1.14
C ARG A 270 -1.84 18.90 0.16
N LEU A 271 -2.68 17.88 0.09
CA LEU A 271 -3.37 17.31 1.25
C LEU A 271 -2.38 16.90 2.35
N LEU A 272 -1.27 16.26 1.97
CA LEU A 272 -0.22 15.83 2.90
C LEU A 272 0.55 17.02 3.48
N ALA A 273 0.84 18.05 2.66
CA ALA A 273 1.49 19.29 3.12
C ALA A 273 0.62 20.04 4.13
N ASP A 274 -0.68 20.16 3.85
CA ASP A 274 -1.64 20.80 4.76
C ASP A 274 -1.78 20.04 6.08
N TRP A 275 -1.73 18.70 6.02
CA TRP A 275 -1.74 17.85 7.21
C TRP A 275 -0.49 18.04 8.07
N GLU A 276 0.72 18.08 7.48
CA GLU A 276 1.97 18.30 8.22
C GLU A 276 2.02 19.67 8.89
N THR A 277 1.51 20.72 8.23
CA THR A 277 1.50 22.08 8.76
C THR A 277 0.38 22.32 9.77
N GLY A 278 -0.50 21.34 10.00
CA GLY A 278 -1.68 21.48 10.85
C GLY A 278 -2.76 22.40 10.26
N THR A 279 -2.67 22.72 8.96
CA THR A 279 -3.58 23.63 8.25
C THR A 279 -4.90 22.94 7.84
N THR A 280 -5.03 21.63 8.00
CA THR A 280 -6.26 20.88 7.76
C THR A 280 -7.34 21.32 8.75
N ARG A 281 -8.06 22.40 8.38
CA ARG A 281 -9.22 22.90 9.11
C ARG A 281 -10.43 22.05 8.79
N GLU A 282 -11.02 21.53 9.84
CA GLU A 282 -12.38 21.09 10.10
C GLU A 282 -13.39 21.37 8.98
N ALA A 283 -13.81 20.31 8.30
CA ALA A 283 -15.12 20.23 7.67
C ALA A 283 -16.10 19.50 8.63
N SER A 284 -16.12 19.90 9.93
CA SER A 284 -17.23 19.58 10.84
C SER A 284 -17.11 20.45 12.09
N GLY A 285 -18.11 21.30 12.30
CA GLY A 285 -18.19 22.18 13.46
C GLY A 285 -18.28 21.41 14.77
N ALA A 286 -17.22 21.46 15.57
CA ALA A 286 -17.23 21.36 17.01
C ALA A 286 -15.81 21.68 17.50
N GLY A 287 -15.65 22.84 18.12
CA GLY A 287 -14.37 23.32 18.65
C GLY A 287 -13.79 22.42 19.72
N LYS A 288 -12.57 21.95 19.49
CA LYS A 288 -11.58 21.66 20.53
C LYS A 288 -10.20 21.94 19.97
N SER A 289 -9.55 22.97 20.50
CA SER A 289 -8.14 23.26 20.31
C SER A 289 -7.31 22.02 20.68
N ARG A 290 -6.66 21.41 19.70
CA ARG A 290 -5.64 20.37 19.93
C ARG A 290 -4.28 21.06 19.99
N THR A 291 -3.66 21.04 21.16
CA THR A 291 -2.22 21.29 21.35
C THR A 291 -1.46 20.25 20.57
N HIS A 292 -0.80 20.61 19.47
CA HIS A 292 0.15 19.77 18.76
C HIS A 292 1.35 19.52 19.67
N ILE A 293 1.47 18.30 20.17
CA ILE A 293 2.74 17.75 20.64
C ILE A 293 3.58 17.53 19.40
N GLY A 294 4.76 18.15 19.32
CA GLY A 294 5.63 18.20 18.17
C GLY A 294 5.80 16.84 17.48
N THR A 295 5.10 16.68 16.37
CA THR A 295 5.36 15.61 15.43
C THR A 295 6.56 16.03 14.60
N SER A 296 7.69 15.36 14.75
CA SER A 296 8.80 15.40 13.80
C SER A 296 8.24 15.34 12.38
N ASN A 297 8.86 16.11 11.45
CA ASN A 297 8.53 16.17 10.03
C ASN A 297 8.54 14.79 9.36
N CYS A 298 7.52 13.97 9.61
CA CYS A 298 7.47 12.54 9.23
C CYS A 298 7.36 12.32 7.72
N ILE A 299 6.96 13.35 6.95
CA ILE A 299 6.81 13.25 5.48
C ILE A 299 7.39 14.48 4.74
N SER A 300 8.22 15.29 5.40
CA SER A 300 8.83 16.49 4.81
C SER A 300 9.64 16.22 3.53
N TRP A 301 10.17 15.01 3.36
CA TRP A 301 10.86 14.55 2.15
C TRP A 301 9.92 14.44 0.93
N LEU A 302 8.61 14.27 1.10
CA LEU A 302 7.62 14.31 0.00
C LEU A 302 7.42 15.71 -0.58
N ILE A 303 7.65 16.74 0.23
CA ILE A 303 7.34 18.14 -0.09
C ILE A 303 8.58 18.83 -0.67
N GLN A 304 9.77 18.29 -0.46
CA GLN A 304 10.99 18.81 -1.05
C GLN A 304 10.97 18.59 -2.57
N ARG A 305 10.93 19.68 -3.34
CA ARG A 305 11.04 19.63 -4.80
C ARG A 305 12.32 18.88 -5.20
N PRO A 306 12.29 18.06 -6.26
CA PRO A 306 13.52 17.52 -6.80
C PRO A 306 14.47 18.67 -7.10
N ARG A 307 15.69 18.61 -6.58
CA ARG A 307 16.76 19.53 -6.98
C ARG A 307 16.97 19.33 -8.48
N LYS A 308 16.88 20.44 -9.23
CA LYS A 308 17.07 20.50 -10.69
C LYS A 308 18.40 19.88 -11.11
#